data_a65428c83de946753b90b6c239da1963
#
_entry.id   a65428c83de946753b90b6c239da1963
#
_cell.length_a   1.000
_cell.length_b   1.000
_cell.length_c   1.000
_cell.angle_alpha   90.00
_cell.angle_beta   90.00
_cell.angle_gamma   90.00
#
_symmetry.space_group_name_H-M   'P 1'
#
loop_
_entity.id
_entity.type
_entity.pdbx_description
1 polymer ?
#
loop_
_entity_poly.entity_id
_entity_poly.type
_entity_poly.pdbx_seq_one_letter_code
_entity_poly.pdbx_strand_id
1 'polypeptide(L)'
;MKKTMVVLAHPNMENSAVNKKWIEELQKCSDKILIHDLHKEYPNCIFNVDKEHELLENVDNVIFQFPLYWYSSPPILKKWLDDVLLYGWAYGDDEMANYKMKDKKIGLAVTVGGPEESYSKNGSIGFSMDEVLIPFKATIKYIGGIELPSFIFYDAVPETGDAKINESAKKYSDYILNL
;
A
#
# COMPACT_ATOMS: atom_id res chain seq x y z
N MET A 1 9.00 -16.48 11.33
CA MET A 1 9.49 -15.63 10.24
C MET A 1 8.41 -14.60 9.95
N LYS A 2 8.75 -13.32 9.85
CA LYS A 2 7.76 -12.25 9.62
C LYS A 2 7.07 -12.42 8.27
N LYS A 3 5.75 -12.28 8.25
CA LYS A 3 4.94 -12.35 7.03
C LYS A 3 4.48 -10.96 6.64
N THR A 4 4.52 -10.67 5.36
CA THR A 4 4.08 -9.39 4.79
C THR A 4 2.85 -9.59 3.90
N MET A 5 1.79 -8.83 4.13
CA MET A 5 0.63 -8.74 3.24
C MET A 5 0.77 -7.49 2.37
N VAL A 6 0.70 -7.65 1.06
CA VAL A 6 0.60 -6.57 0.10
C VAL A 6 -0.85 -6.43 -0.31
N VAL A 7 -1.52 -5.39 0.21
CA VAL A 7 -2.88 -5.01 -0.17
C VAL A 7 -2.80 -4.20 -1.46
N LEU A 8 -3.09 -4.85 -2.58
CA LEU A 8 -3.01 -4.27 -3.91
C LEU A 8 -4.34 -3.64 -4.31
N ALA A 9 -4.31 -2.36 -4.62
CA ALA A 9 -5.47 -1.61 -5.08
C ALA A 9 -5.18 -0.92 -6.42
N HIS A 10 -5.19 -1.67 -7.51
CA HIS A 10 -5.00 -1.14 -8.86
C HIS A 10 -6.20 -1.49 -9.76
N PRO A 11 -6.93 -0.50 -10.32
CA PRO A 11 -8.18 -0.76 -11.03
C PRO A 11 -8.01 -1.52 -12.36
N ASN A 12 -6.81 -1.55 -12.92
CA ASN A 12 -6.52 -2.21 -14.19
C ASN A 12 -5.09 -2.79 -14.18
N MET A 13 -4.91 -3.91 -13.48
CA MET A 13 -3.61 -4.59 -13.37
C MET A 13 -3.10 -5.14 -14.71
N GLU A 14 -3.98 -5.50 -15.62
CA GLU A 14 -3.58 -6.06 -16.92
C GLU A 14 -2.76 -5.06 -17.73
N ASN A 15 -3.14 -3.78 -17.68
CA ASN A 15 -2.48 -2.68 -18.38
C ASN A 15 -1.50 -1.89 -17.52
N SER A 16 -1.25 -2.30 -16.28
CA SER A 16 -0.27 -1.64 -15.42
C SER A 16 1.15 -2.15 -15.71
N ALA A 17 2.02 -1.30 -16.23
CA ALA A 17 3.42 -1.66 -16.45
C ALA A 17 4.18 -1.82 -15.12
N VAL A 18 4.11 -0.85 -14.23
CA VAL A 18 4.90 -0.80 -13.00
C VAL A 18 4.33 -1.73 -11.93
N ASN A 19 3.05 -1.55 -11.51
CA ASN A 19 2.46 -2.36 -10.43
C ASN A 19 2.45 -3.85 -10.78
N LYS A 20 2.17 -4.20 -12.04
CA LYS A 20 2.21 -5.58 -12.52
C LYS A 20 3.62 -6.17 -12.35
N LYS A 21 4.64 -5.42 -12.77
CA LYS A 21 6.04 -5.87 -12.67
C LYS A 21 6.49 -6.05 -11.23
N TRP A 22 6.06 -5.17 -10.32
CA TRP A 22 6.31 -5.30 -8.89
C TRP A 22 5.72 -6.59 -8.35
N ILE A 23 4.46 -6.89 -8.68
CA ILE A 23 3.79 -8.13 -8.24
C ILE A 23 4.46 -9.38 -8.84
N GLU A 24 4.84 -9.36 -10.12
CA GLU A 24 5.58 -10.47 -10.74
C GLU A 24 6.91 -10.77 -10.04
N GLU A 25 7.62 -9.74 -9.57
CA GLU A 25 8.86 -9.92 -8.82
C GLU A 25 8.61 -10.48 -7.42
N LEU A 26 7.60 -9.98 -6.70
CA LEU A 26 7.22 -10.48 -5.39
C LEU A 26 6.73 -11.93 -5.42
N GLN A 27 6.04 -12.35 -6.48
CA GLN A 27 5.57 -13.74 -6.64
C GLN A 27 6.70 -14.77 -6.69
N LYS A 28 7.93 -14.35 -7.00
CA LYS A 28 9.11 -15.22 -6.93
C LYS A 28 9.53 -15.53 -5.48
N CYS A 29 9.03 -14.75 -4.52
CA CYS A 29 9.36 -14.82 -3.09
C CYS A 29 8.16 -15.29 -2.26
N SER A 30 7.32 -16.18 -2.80
CA SER A 30 5.95 -16.49 -2.33
C SER A 30 5.81 -16.94 -0.87
N ASP A 31 6.81 -17.57 -0.29
CA ASP A 31 6.70 -18.18 1.06
C ASP A 31 6.54 -17.15 2.20
N LYS A 32 6.82 -15.87 1.94
CA LYS A 32 6.82 -14.81 2.95
C LYS A 32 5.84 -13.68 2.64
N ILE A 33 5.30 -13.63 1.43
CA ILE A 33 4.53 -12.52 0.93
C ILE A 33 3.15 -12.99 0.49
N LEU A 34 2.11 -12.45 1.13
CA LEU A 34 0.72 -12.61 0.72
C LEU A 34 0.33 -11.43 -0.17
N ILE A 35 0.06 -11.67 -1.44
CA ILE A 35 -0.48 -10.66 -2.35
C ILE A 35 -2.00 -10.75 -2.31
N HIS A 36 -2.64 -9.67 -1.87
CA HIS A 36 -4.09 -9.55 -1.73
C HIS A 36 -4.62 -8.47 -2.67
N ASP A 37 -5.08 -8.88 -3.85
CA ASP A 37 -5.61 -7.99 -4.87
C ASP A 37 -7.08 -7.69 -4.60
N LEU A 38 -7.37 -6.47 -4.14
CA LEU A 38 -8.71 -6.06 -3.75
C LEU A 38 -9.73 -6.11 -4.90
N HIS A 39 -9.31 -5.75 -6.13
CA HIS A 39 -10.21 -5.79 -7.28
C HIS A 39 -10.53 -7.21 -7.73
N LYS A 40 -9.59 -8.13 -7.57
CA LYS A 40 -9.78 -9.54 -7.90
C LYS A 40 -10.65 -10.25 -6.85
N GLU A 41 -10.39 -10.00 -5.57
CA GLU A 41 -11.11 -10.63 -4.46
C GLU A 41 -12.51 -10.04 -4.28
N TYR A 42 -12.67 -8.75 -4.54
CA TYR A 42 -13.90 -7.98 -4.28
C TYR A 42 -14.31 -7.12 -5.49
N PRO A 43 -14.68 -7.73 -6.63
CA PRO A 43 -15.01 -6.98 -7.85
C PRO A 43 -16.20 -6.02 -7.67
N ASN A 44 -17.06 -6.28 -6.69
CA ASN A 44 -18.22 -5.44 -6.35
C ASN A 44 -17.95 -4.49 -5.17
N CYS A 45 -16.70 -4.39 -4.70
CA CYS A 45 -16.32 -3.59 -3.53
C CYS A 45 -17.14 -3.90 -2.25
N ILE A 46 -17.59 -5.14 -2.09
CA ILE A 46 -18.27 -5.63 -0.87
C ILE A 46 -17.28 -6.56 -0.15
N PHE A 47 -16.71 -6.09 0.95
CA PHE A 47 -15.66 -6.81 1.67
C PHE A 47 -16.25 -7.81 2.67
N ASN A 48 -15.61 -8.98 2.75
CA ASN A 48 -15.82 -9.91 3.86
C ASN A 48 -14.88 -9.50 4.99
N VAL A 49 -15.39 -8.70 5.93
CA VAL A 49 -14.60 -8.09 7.01
C VAL A 49 -13.94 -9.14 7.89
N ASP A 50 -14.64 -10.22 8.22
CA ASP A 50 -14.06 -11.29 9.05
C ASP A 50 -12.86 -11.95 8.36
N LYS A 51 -12.96 -12.19 7.03
CA LYS A 51 -11.82 -12.70 6.23
C LYS A 51 -10.65 -11.72 6.21
N GLU A 52 -10.92 -10.42 6.04
CA GLU A 52 -9.88 -9.40 6.04
C GLU A 52 -9.19 -9.30 7.42
N HIS A 53 -9.96 -9.37 8.50
CA HIS A 53 -9.44 -9.41 9.85
C HIS A 53 -8.53 -10.64 10.06
N GLU A 54 -8.97 -11.83 9.66
CA GLU A 54 -8.17 -13.05 9.76
C GLU A 54 -6.85 -12.93 8.98
N LEU A 55 -6.87 -12.40 7.76
CA LEU A 55 -5.67 -12.18 6.95
C LEU A 55 -4.71 -11.22 7.66
N LEU A 56 -5.21 -10.09 8.15
CA LEU A 56 -4.43 -9.07 8.84
C LEU A 56 -3.85 -9.58 10.16
N GLU A 57 -4.58 -10.39 10.94
CA GLU A 57 -4.09 -10.96 12.19
C GLU A 57 -2.93 -11.94 11.98
N ASN A 58 -2.86 -12.59 10.82
CA ASN A 58 -1.84 -13.59 10.48
C ASN A 58 -0.56 -13.01 9.83
N VAL A 59 -0.42 -11.67 9.75
CA VAL A 59 0.76 -11.00 9.20
C VAL A 59 1.36 -9.98 10.16
N ASP A 60 2.66 -9.74 10.04
CA ASP A 60 3.38 -8.75 10.85
C ASP A 60 3.45 -7.39 10.16
N ASN A 61 3.54 -7.40 8.82
CA ASN A 61 3.70 -6.21 8.01
C ASN A 61 2.55 -6.09 7.00
N VAL A 62 2.10 -4.87 6.73
CA VAL A 62 1.09 -4.56 5.73
C VAL A 62 1.61 -3.47 4.80
N ILE A 63 1.57 -3.70 3.49
CA ILE A 63 1.95 -2.71 2.48
C ILE A 63 0.73 -2.40 1.63
N PHE A 64 0.31 -1.15 1.62
CA PHE A 64 -0.70 -0.66 0.68
C PHE A 64 -0.02 -0.29 -0.63
N GLN A 65 -0.28 -1.08 -1.69
CA GLN A 65 0.28 -0.85 -3.02
C GLN A 65 -0.81 -0.31 -3.95
N PHE A 66 -0.60 0.93 -4.48
CA PHE A 66 -1.60 1.59 -5.31
C PHE A 66 -1.00 2.68 -6.22
N PRO A 67 -1.67 3.02 -7.34
CA PRO A 67 -1.35 4.22 -8.10
C PRO A 67 -1.94 5.45 -7.42
N LEU A 68 -1.19 6.55 -7.42
CA LEU A 68 -1.66 7.84 -6.90
C LEU A 68 -2.73 8.43 -7.84
N TYR A 69 -3.98 8.45 -7.40
CA TYR A 69 -5.11 9.00 -8.14
C TYR A 69 -5.59 10.28 -7.45
N TRP A 70 -5.44 11.42 -8.15
CA TRP A 70 -5.83 12.71 -7.62
C TRP A 70 -5.33 12.94 -6.18
N TYR A 71 -4.03 12.69 -6.00
CA TYR A 71 -3.31 12.85 -4.71
C TYR A 71 -3.82 11.95 -3.59
N SER A 72 -4.50 10.86 -3.94
CA SER A 72 -5.06 9.88 -3.01
C SER A 72 -4.93 8.46 -3.59
N SER A 73 -5.63 7.50 -2.99
CA SER A 73 -5.71 6.12 -3.50
C SER A 73 -6.90 5.92 -4.45
N PRO A 74 -6.91 4.81 -5.20
CA PRO A 74 -8.14 4.33 -5.85
C PRO A 74 -9.27 4.15 -4.83
N PRO A 75 -10.53 4.36 -5.24
CA PRO A 75 -11.69 4.33 -4.31
C PRO A 75 -11.82 3.03 -3.52
N ILE A 76 -11.46 1.89 -4.12
CA ILE A 76 -11.55 0.59 -3.47
C ILE A 76 -10.67 0.52 -2.21
N LEU A 77 -9.47 1.12 -2.22
CA LEU A 77 -8.62 1.13 -1.03
C LEU A 77 -9.20 2.01 0.07
N LYS A 78 -9.72 3.20 -0.28
CA LYS A 78 -10.37 4.06 0.73
C LYS A 78 -11.56 3.36 1.35
N LYS A 79 -12.40 2.73 0.52
CA LYS A 79 -13.55 1.96 1.02
C LYS A 79 -13.10 0.78 1.89
N TRP A 80 -12.03 0.07 1.49
CA TRP A 80 -11.47 -1.02 2.29
C TRP A 80 -11.00 -0.52 3.67
N LEU A 81 -10.29 0.61 3.73
CA LEU A 81 -9.88 1.21 5.00
C LEU A 81 -11.08 1.55 5.89
N ASP A 82 -12.15 2.08 5.32
CA ASP A 82 -13.36 2.48 6.05
C ASP A 82 -14.16 1.26 6.57
N ASP A 83 -14.25 0.21 5.75
CA ASP A 83 -15.07 -0.97 6.09
C ASP A 83 -14.32 -1.98 6.98
N VAL A 84 -12.99 -2.05 6.90
CA VAL A 84 -12.18 -3.08 7.58
C VAL A 84 -11.57 -2.59 8.88
N LEU A 85 -11.14 -1.31 8.95
CA LEU A 85 -10.54 -0.76 10.15
C LEU A 85 -11.61 -0.32 11.16
N LEU A 86 -12.30 -1.29 11.75
CA LEU A 86 -13.44 -1.03 12.61
C LEU A 86 -13.05 -0.62 14.04
N TYR A 87 -13.93 0.18 14.65
CA TYR A 87 -13.90 0.45 16.08
C TYR A 87 -13.98 -0.84 16.90
N GLY A 88 -13.19 -0.94 17.96
CA GLY A 88 -13.08 -2.12 18.81
C GLY A 88 -12.14 -3.20 18.27
N TRP A 89 -11.77 -3.15 16.97
CA TRP A 89 -10.82 -4.08 16.37
C TRP A 89 -9.50 -3.40 15.99
N ALA A 90 -9.54 -2.37 15.15
CA ALA A 90 -8.35 -1.62 14.72
C ALA A 90 -7.96 -0.51 15.69
N TYR A 91 -8.94 0.10 16.33
CA TYR A 91 -8.79 1.24 17.26
C TYR A 91 -9.99 1.31 18.21
N GLY A 92 -9.91 2.16 19.26
CA GLY A 92 -10.99 2.40 20.20
C GLY A 92 -10.55 3.27 21.38
N ASP A 93 -11.40 3.40 22.39
CA ASP A 93 -11.21 4.31 23.53
C ASP A 93 -10.47 3.67 24.71
N ASP A 94 -10.24 2.36 24.68
CA ASP A 94 -9.53 1.66 25.76
C ASP A 94 -8.03 1.58 25.42
N GLU A 95 -7.22 2.42 26.06
CA GLU A 95 -5.78 2.44 25.89
C GLU A 95 -5.09 1.11 26.30
N MET A 96 -5.74 0.32 27.17
CA MET A 96 -5.24 -0.99 27.59
C MET A 96 -5.64 -2.12 26.63
N ALA A 97 -6.56 -1.87 25.69
CA ALA A 97 -6.96 -2.88 24.72
C ALA A 97 -5.84 -3.20 23.74
N ASN A 98 -5.75 -4.47 23.38
CA ASN A 98 -4.80 -4.94 22.38
C ASN A 98 -5.46 -4.92 20.99
N TYR A 99 -5.59 -3.73 20.41
CA TYR A 99 -6.11 -3.57 19.05
C TYR A 99 -5.21 -4.26 18.03
N LYS A 100 -5.82 -4.90 17.04
CA LYS A 100 -5.15 -5.85 16.14
C LYS A 100 -4.18 -5.23 15.13
N MET A 101 -4.30 -3.92 14.91
CA MET A 101 -3.38 -3.17 14.03
C MET A 101 -2.20 -2.56 14.79
N LYS A 102 -2.28 -2.52 16.13
CA LYS A 102 -1.22 -1.97 16.97
C LYS A 102 0.11 -2.72 16.76
N ASP A 103 1.19 -1.96 16.68
CA ASP A 103 2.57 -2.42 16.47
C ASP A 103 2.85 -3.15 15.14
N LYS A 104 1.85 -3.31 14.26
CA LYS A 104 2.11 -3.78 12.90
C LYS A 104 2.89 -2.74 12.12
N LYS A 105 3.89 -3.18 11.36
CA LYS A 105 4.62 -2.32 10.45
C LYS A 105 3.77 -2.08 9.19
N ILE A 106 3.49 -0.82 8.88
CA ILE A 106 2.61 -0.47 7.75
C ILE A 106 3.33 0.51 6.83
N GLY A 107 3.39 0.18 5.55
CA GLY A 107 4.03 0.97 4.51
C GLY A 107 3.15 1.26 3.32
N LEU A 108 3.58 2.23 2.52
CA LEU A 108 2.94 2.62 1.28
C LEU A 108 3.88 2.34 0.11
N ALA A 109 3.38 1.70 -0.95
CA ALA A 109 4.07 1.50 -2.21
C ALA A 109 3.26 2.17 -3.32
N VAL A 110 3.72 3.32 -3.78
CA VAL A 110 2.91 4.23 -4.60
C VAL A 110 3.56 4.48 -5.95
N THR A 111 2.81 4.28 -7.03
CA THR A 111 3.22 4.68 -8.37
C THR A 111 2.57 6.01 -8.74
N VAL A 112 3.35 6.91 -9.32
CA VAL A 112 3.00 8.31 -9.56
C VAL A 112 3.29 8.65 -11.02
N GLY A 113 2.30 9.16 -11.75
CA GLY A 113 2.46 9.51 -13.17
C GLY A 113 3.34 10.74 -13.41
N GLY A 114 3.41 11.66 -12.45
CA GLY A 114 4.24 12.86 -12.55
C GLY A 114 5.69 12.63 -12.11
N PRO A 115 6.61 13.55 -12.51
CA PRO A 115 8.01 13.49 -12.11
C PRO A 115 8.22 13.93 -10.66
N GLU A 116 9.29 13.46 -10.05
CA GLU A 116 9.61 13.69 -8.63
C GLU A 116 9.70 15.17 -8.28
N GLU A 117 10.32 15.98 -9.14
CA GLU A 117 10.50 17.42 -8.94
C GLU A 117 9.19 18.20 -8.81
N SER A 118 8.09 17.67 -9.35
CA SER A 118 6.76 18.27 -9.19
C SER A 118 6.27 18.24 -7.74
N TYR A 119 6.73 17.28 -6.95
CA TYR A 119 6.31 17.04 -5.55
C TYR A 119 7.27 17.71 -4.57
N SER A 120 7.33 19.03 -4.63
CA SER A 120 8.08 19.88 -3.70
C SER A 120 7.36 21.21 -3.51
N LYS A 121 7.77 22.02 -2.52
CA LYS A 121 7.20 23.35 -2.31
C LYS A 121 7.33 24.27 -3.52
N ASN A 122 8.40 24.09 -4.32
CA ASN A 122 8.67 24.86 -5.52
C ASN A 122 8.28 24.14 -6.81
N GLY A 123 7.79 22.91 -6.72
CA GLY A 123 7.29 22.12 -7.84
C GLY A 123 5.89 22.55 -8.27
N SER A 124 5.41 22.01 -9.38
CA SER A 124 4.09 22.35 -9.94
C SER A 124 2.93 21.94 -9.04
N ILE A 125 3.11 20.95 -8.16
CA ILE A 125 2.09 20.50 -7.19
C ILE A 125 2.09 21.40 -5.95
N GLY A 126 3.23 21.97 -5.54
CA GLY A 126 3.37 22.82 -4.35
C GLY A 126 3.40 22.07 -3.02
N PHE A 127 3.33 20.74 -3.04
CA PHE A 127 3.39 19.86 -1.88
C PHE A 127 4.41 18.75 -2.12
N SER A 128 5.15 18.36 -1.08
CA SER A 128 6.01 17.18 -1.12
C SER A 128 5.16 15.89 -1.15
N MET A 129 5.74 14.78 -1.61
CA MET A 129 5.04 13.49 -1.57
C MET A 129 4.67 13.10 -0.14
N ASP A 130 5.52 13.41 0.84
CA ASP A 130 5.23 13.20 2.25
C ASP A 130 3.98 13.95 2.72
N GLU A 131 3.78 15.19 2.27
CA GLU A 131 2.58 15.99 2.57
C GLU A 131 1.34 15.42 1.87
N VAL A 132 1.47 14.96 0.63
CA VAL A 132 0.39 14.29 -0.11
C VAL A 132 -0.07 13.01 0.59
N LEU A 133 0.83 12.28 1.21
CA LEU A 133 0.54 11.01 1.87
C LEU A 133 0.11 11.15 3.35
N ILE A 134 0.02 12.37 3.89
CA ILE A 134 -0.41 12.62 5.28
C ILE A 134 -1.69 11.85 5.68
N PRO A 135 -2.76 11.78 4.86
CA PRO A 135 -3.98 11.06 5.26
C PRO A 135 -3.73 9.59 5.60
N PHE A 136 -2.86 8.91 4.84
CA PHE A 136 -2.48 7.51 5.09
C PHE A 136 -1.60 7.40 6.33
N LYS A 137 -0.61 8.28 6.48
CA LYS A 137 0.27 8.33 7.66
C LYS A 137 -0.52 8.60 8.94
N ALA A 138 -1.50 9.51 8.87
CA ALA A 138 -2.40 9.79 9.98
C ALA A 138 -3.24 8.56 10.37
N THR A 139 -3.76 7.82 9.38
CA THR A 139 -4.49 6.57 9.62
C THR A 139 -3.59 5.53 10.29
N ILE A 140 -2.38 5.30 9.75
CA ILE A 140 -1.40 4.36 10.32
C ILE A 140 -1.11 4.69 11.79
N LYS A 141 -0.84 5.97 12.06
CA LYS A 141 -0.58 6.44 13.43
C LYS A 141 -1.79 6.26 14.34
N TYR A 142 -2.99 6.58 13.86
CA TYR A 142 -4.22 6.52 14.65
C TYR A 142 -4.57 5.09 15.09
N ILE A 143 -4.32 4.10 14.23
CA ILE A 143 -4.55 2.68 14.56
C ILE A 143 -3.37 2.04 15.33
N GLY A 144 -2.39 2.85 15.76
CA GLY A 144 -1.22 2.37 16.52
C GLY A 144 -0.19 1.59 15.71
N GLY A 145 -0.24 1.67 14.37
CA GLY A 145 0.74 1.04 13.49
C GLY A 145 2.09 1.76 13.50
N ILE A 146 3.14 1.04 13.16
CA ILE A 146 4.50 1.56 12.98
C ILE A 146 4.67 1.93 11.50
N GLU A 147 4.78 3.23 11.21
CA GLU A 147 4.98 3.72 9.85
C GLU A 147 6.33 3.25 9.29
N LEU A 148 6.30 2.67 8.10
CA LEU A 148 7.50 2.36 7.30
C LEU A 148 7.79 3.49 6.31
N PRO A 149 9.05 3.66 5.87
CA PRO A 149 9.37 4.55 4.75
C PRO A 149 8.53 4.18 3.52
N SER A 150 7.92 5.17 2.88
CA SER A 150 7.12 4.93 1.67
C SER A 150 8.02 4.57 0.49
N PHE A 151 7.62 3.58 -0.31
CA PHE A 151 8.27 3.20 -1.56
C PHE A 151 7.56 3.90 -2.73
N ILE A 152 8.22 4.88 -3.35
CA ILE A 152 7.60 5.72 -4.39
C ILE A 152 8.30 5.49 -5.72
N PHE A 153 7.51 5.36 -6.79
CA PHE A 153 7.99 5.31 -8.16
C PHE A 153 7.34 6.42 -8.98
N TYR A 154 8.14 7.38 -9.38
CA TYR A 154 7.73 8.51 -10.20
C TYR A 154 7.85 8.21 -11.70
N ASP A 155 7.20 9.02 -12.53
CA ASP A 155 7.11 8.85 -13.99
C ASP A 155 6.52 7.49 -14.39
N ALA A 156 5.51 7.02 -13.66
CA ALA A 156 4.80 5.79 -14.01
C ALA A 156 3.83 6.04 -15.18
N VAL A 157 4.38 6.23 -16.37
CA VAL A 157 3.68 6.52 -17.63
C VAL A 157 3.92 5.41 -18.67
N PRO A 158 3.13 5.31 -19.74
CA PRO A 158 3.30 4.26 -20.76
C PRO A 158 4.69 4.25 -21.42
N GLU A 159 5.35 5.41 -21.47
CA GLU A 159 6.68 5.61 -22.06
C GLU A 159 7.83 5.21 -21.12
N THR A 160 7.53 4.86 -19.87
CA THR A 160 8.56 4.43 -18.92
C THR A 160 9.24 3.17 -19.42
N GLY A 161 10.55 3.25 -19.63
CA GLY A 161 11.33 2.15 -20.19
C GLY A 161 11.42 0.94 -19.25
N ASP A 162 11.41 -0.25 -19.83
CA ASP A 162 11.45 -1.54 -19.11
C ASP A 162 12.63 -1.65 -18.12
N ALA A 163 13.79 -1.06 -18.45
CA ALA A 163 14.97 -1.09 -17.58
C ALA A 163 14.69 -0.41 -16.22
N LYS A 164 14.07 0.80 -16.24
CA LYS A 164 13.70 1.56 -15.03
C LYS A 164 12.66 0.78 -14.22
N ILE A 165 11.67 0.18 -14.89
CA ILE A 165 10.61 -0.61 -14.25
C ILE A 165 11.20 -1.87 -13.59
N ASN A 166 12.04 -2.62 -14.32
CA ASN A 166 12.67 -3.84 -13.80
C ASN A 166 13.60 -3.57 -12.62
N GLU A 167 14.37 -2.48 -12.66
CA GLU A 167 15.21 -2.05 -11.54
C GLU A 167 14.36 -1.72 -10.31
N SER A 168 13.26 -0.98 -10.49
CA SER A 168 12.35 -0.64 -9.40
C SER A 168 11.69 -1.87 -8.79
N ALA A 169 11.33 -2.86 -9.60
CA ALA A 169 10.73 -4.10 -9.12
C ALA A 169 11.67 -4.90 -8.21
N LYS A 170 12.97 -4.95 -8.56
CA LYS A 170 13.99 -5.55 -7.69
C LYS A 170 14.15 -4.77 -6.38
N LYS A 171 14.26 -3.43 -6.45
CA LYS A 171 14.33 -2.58 -5.26
C LYS A 171 13.10 -2.74 -4.36
N TYR A 172 11.92 -2.89 -4.96
CA TYR A 172 10.68 -3.12 -4.22
C TYR A 172 10.68 -4.49 -3.53
N SER A 173 11.12 -5.54 -4.23
CA SER A 173 11.28 -6.86 -3.63
C SER A 173 12.27 -6.83 -2.46
N ASP A 174 13.42 -6.18 -2.64
CA ASP A 174 14.41 -6.02 -1.58
C ASP A 174 13.85 -5.24 -0.39
N TYR A 175 13.08 -4.17 -0.64
CA TYR A 175 12.40 -3.40 0.40
C TYR A 175 11.46 -4.30 1.24
N ILE A 176 10.62 -5.10 0.59
CA ILE A 176 9.68 -6.00 1.26
C ILE A 176 10.40 -7.12 2.05
N LEU A 177 11.45 -7.70 1.48
CA LEU A 177 12.17 -8.82 2.09
C LEU A 177 13.01 -8.43 3.31
N ASN A 178 13.33 -7.15 3.45
CA ASN A 178 14.11 -6.61 4.58
C ASN A 178 13.25 -6.06 5.73
N LEU A 179 11.90 -6.21 5.69
CA LEU A 179 10.99 -5.83 6.77
C LEU A 179 11.02 -6.84 7.91
#